data_86adf8458aa621f91930ad6052b01b42
#
_entry.id   86adf8458aa621f91930ad6052b01b42
#
_cell.length_a   1.000
_cell.length_b   1.000
_cell.length_c   1.000
_cell.angle_alpha   90.00
_cell.angle_beta   90.00
_cell.angle_gamma   90.00
#
_symmetry.space_group_name_H-M   'P 1'
#
loop_
_entity.id
_entity.type
_entity.pdbx_description
1 polymer ?
#
loop_
_entity_poly.entity_id
_entity_poly.type
_entity_poly.pdbx_seq_one_letter_code
_entity_poly.pdbx_strand_id
1 'polypeptide(L)'
;QPTAEDCILISGAGGAVGTIAGQIAKLSGARVVGIVGSQTKADWLCNTLGYDAAVVRSGDAPLAEAISEACPDGVDVFFDNVGGQTLEAVISNMNHRGRLVLCGAISGYGVTPHGPNNLFELITKELSVEGFMTHFRHDRYDEAREQLSQWLRDGVIQSPEHRLEGIENVGKAFADLFAGENFGKTIVAL
;
A
#
# COMPACT_ATOMS: atom_id res chain seq x y z
N GLN A 1 7.34 11.72 10.04
CA GLN A 1 5.89 11.73 9.74
C GLN A 1 5.68 12.41 8.41
N PRO A 2 4.67 11.98 7.62
CA PRO A 2 4.28 12.68 6.40
C PRO A 2 3.73 14.07 6.69
N THR A 3 3.84 14.95 5.70
CA THR A 3 3.32 16.33 5.70
C THR A 3 2.39 16.56 4.52
N ALA A 4 1.72 17.71 4.46
CA ALA A 4 0.86 18.08 3.35
C ALA A 4 1.61 18.33 2.02
N GLU A 5 2.93 18.45 2.08
CA GLU A 5 3.79 18.63 0.91
C GLU A 5 4.23 17.29 0.29
N ASP A 6 4.09 16.17 1.05
CA ASP A 6 4.53 14.86 0.59
C ASP A 6 3.54 14.24 -0.41
N CYS A 7 4.07 13.58 -1.44
CA CYS A 7 3.37 12.59 -2.25
C CYS A 7 3.66 11.19 -1.71
N ILE A 8 2.63 10.49 -1.26
CA ILE A 8 2.73 9.16 -0.64
C ILE A 8 2.17 8.12 -1.61
N LEU A 9 3.01 7.18 -2.01
CA LEU A 9 2.61 6.04 -2.83
C LEU A 9 2.50 4.78 -1.97
N ILE A 10 1.43 4.00 -2.15
CA ILE A 10 1.17 2.80 -1.37
C ILE A 10 0.97 1.61 -2.31
N SER A 11 1.76 0.56 -2.18
CA SER A 11 1.55 -0.68 -2.90
C SER A 11 0.58 -1.60 -2.17
N GLY A 12 -0.16 -2.46 -2.92
CA GLY A 12 -1.20 -3.30 -2.34
C GLY A 12 -2.29 -2.47 -1.64
N ALA A 13 -2.57 -1.27 -2.20
CA ALA A 13 -3.43 -0.26 -1.59
C ALA A 13 -4.86 -0.73 -1.34
N GLY A 14 -5.37 -1.70 -2.13
CA GLY A 14 -6.71 -2.28 -1.96
C GLY A 14 -6.81 -3.38 -0.89
N GLY A 15 -5.69 -3.76 -0.26
CA GLY A 15 -5.64 -4.77 0.80
C GLY A 15 -5.90 -4.21 2.20
N ALA A 16 -5.92 -5.08 3.21
CA ALA A 16 -6.23 -4.73 4.60
C ALA A 16 -5.32 -3.63 5.18
N VAL A 17 -4.02 -3.69 4.89
CA VAL A 17 -3.04 -2.71 5.39
C VAL A 17 -3.09 -1.42 4.55
N GLY A 18 -3.08 -1.57 3.22
CA GLY A 18 -3.05 -0.42 2.31
C GLY A 18 -4.25 0.51 2.48
N THR A 19 -5.47 -0.05 2.60
CA THR A 19 -6.69 0.74 2.79
C THR A 19 -6.65 1.62 4.02
N ILE A 20 -6.10 1.12 5.12
CA ILE A 20 -5.95 1.89 6.36
C ILE A 20 -4.79 2.88 6.26
N ALA A 21 -3.63 2.44 5.75
CA ALA A 21 -2.44 3.29 5.62
C ALA A 21 -2.72 4.53 4.78
N GLY A 22 -3.44 4.38 3.66
CA GLY A 22 -3.79 5.51 2.79
C GLY A 22 -4.71 6.53 3.46
N GLN A 23 -5.74 6.06 4.16
CA GLN A 23 -6.62 6.96 4.90
C GLN A 23 -5.86 7.70 6.00
N ILE A 24 -4.97 7.01 6.75
CA ILE A 24 -4.12 7.67 7.75
C ILE A 24 -3.20 8.71 7.09
N ALA A 25 -2.61 8.38 5.94
CA ALA A 25 -1.78 9.31 5.19
C ALA A 25 -2.56 10.57 4.77
N LYS A 26 -3.83 10.42 4.37
CA LYS A 26 -4.71 11.56 4.07
C LYS A 26 -4.91 12.51 5.26
N LEU A 27 -4.86 12.02 6.49
CA LEU A 27 -4.99 12.89 7.69
C LEU A 27 -3.82 13.87 7.85
N SER A 28 -2.68 13.62 7.21
CA SER A 28 -1.55 14.58 7.18
C SER A 28 -1.73 15.68 6.11
N GLY A 29 -2.77 15.59 5.28
CA GLY A 29 -2.96 16.48 4.14
C GLY A 29 -2.17 16.10 2.89
N ALA A 30 -1.37 15.04 2.94
CA ALA A 30 -0.55 14.56 1.83
C ALA A 30 -1.37 14.15 0.61
N ARG A 31 -0.74 14.21 -0.57
CA ARG A 31 -1.23 13.54 -1.76
C ARG A 31 -1.01 12.04 -1.60
N VAL A 32 -2.06 11.23 -1.76
CA VAL A 32 -1.98 9.76 -1.59
C VAL A 32 -2.38 9.05 -2.87
N VAL A 33 -1.47 8.22 -3.37
CA VAL A 33 -1.65 7.43 -4.59
C VAL A 33 -1.56 5.95 -4.25
N GLY A 34 -2.44 5.13 -4.82
CA GLY A 34 -2.47 3.68 -4.58
C GLY A 34 -2.04 2.87 -5.79
N ILE A 35 -1.26 1.79 -5.59
CA ILE A 35 -1.02 0.78 -6.64
C ILE A 35 -1.92 -0.43 -6.34
N VAL A 36 -2.74 -0.80 -7.32
CA VAL A 36 -3.71 -1.90 -7.24
C VAL A 36 -3.65 -2.84 -8.44
N GLY A 37 -4.36 -3.96 -8.38
CA GLY A 37 -4.37 -4.98 -9.43
C GLY A 37 -5.44 -4.80 -10.50
N SER A 38 -6.43 -3.91 -10.32
CA SER A 38 -7.54 -3.74 -11.26
C SER A 38 -8.10 -2.32 -11.24
N GLN A 39 -8.75 -1.93 -12.36
CA GLN A 39 -9.42 -0.64 -12.48
C GLN A 39 -10.55 -0.48 -11.46
N THR A 40 -11.33 -1.53 -11.20
CA THR A 40 -12.39 -1.50 -10.19
C THR A 40 -11.87 -1.13 -8.80
N LYS A 41 -10.68 -1.64 -8.45
CA LYS A 41 -10.02 -1.26 -7.18
C LYS A 41 -9.50 0.17 -7.21
N ALA A 42 -8.97 0.62 -8.34
CA ALA A 42 -8.52 1.99 -8.50
C ALA A 42 -9.67 2.97 -8.28
N ASP A 43 -10.79 2.74 -8.96
CA ASP A 43 -12.01 3.54 -8.84
C ASP A 43 -12.55 3.54 -7.40
N TRP A 44 -12.55 2.38 -6.76
CA TRP A 44 -12.99 2.24 -5.38
C TRP A 44 -12.11 3.00 -4.38
N LEU A 45 -10.77 2.95 -4.52
CA LEU A 45 -9.85 3.71 -3.66
C LEU A 45 -10.14 5.22 -3.74
N CYS A 46 -10.28 5.74 -4.95
CA CYS A 46 -10.49 7.16 -5.17
C CYS A 46 -11.90 7.60 -4.73
N ASN A 47 -12.94 6.85 -5.10
CA ASN A 47 -14.32 7.25 -4.85
C ASN A 47 -14.79 6.97 -3.40
N THR A 48 -14.17 6.01 -2.70
CA THR A 48 -14.65 5.56 -1.38
C THR A 48 -13.67 5.85 -0.25
N LEU A 49 -12.36 5.70 -0.49
CA LEU A 49 -11.34 5.79 0.57
C LEU A 49 -10.51 7.08 0.52
N GLY A 50 -10.85 7.99 -0.41
CA GLY A 50 -10.26 9.33 -0.46
C GLY A 50 -8.83 9.38 -0.99
N TYR A 51 -8.37 8.36 -1.72
CA TYR A 51 -7.11 8.42 -2.46
C TYR A 51 -7.22 9.47 -3.58
N ASP A 52 -6.15 10.21 -3.83
CA ASP A 52 -6.13 11.25 -4.87
C ASP A 52 -5.98 10.67 -6.28
N ALA A 53 -5.30 9.53 -6.39
CA ALA A 53 -5.17 8.77 -7.63
C ALA A 53 -4.86 7.29 -7.35
N ALA A 54 -5.00 6.44 -8.37
CA ALA A 54 -4.58 5.06 -8.29
C ALA A 54 -4.01 4.58 -9.62
N VAL A 55 -2.98 3.74 -9.53
CA VAL A 55 -2.27 3.11 -10.65
C VAL A 55 -2.64 1.63 -10.71
N VAL A 56 -3.03 1.14 -11.87
CA VAL A 56 -3.27 -0.28 -12.10
C VAL A 56 -1.98 -0.95 -12.53
N ARG A 57 -1.45 -1.86 -11.69
CA ARG A 57 -0.16 -2.53 -11.90
C ARG A 57 -0.05 -3.27 -13.23
N SER A 58 -1.14 -3.86 -13.70
CA SER A 58 -1.23 -4.63 -14.95
C SER A 58 -1.90 -3.84 -16.07
N GLY A 59 -1.76 -2.50 -16.07
CA GLY A 59 -2.26 -1.63 -17.12
C GLY A 59 -1.45 -1.76 -18.42
N ASP A 60 -1.86 -1.03 -19.44
CA ASP A 60 -1.24 -1.07 -20.79
C ASP A 60 0.15 -0.43 -20.80
N ALA A 61 0.40 0.56 -19.94
CA ALA A 61 1.70 1.24 -19.82
C ALA A 61 2.63 0.50 -18.83
N PRO A 62 3.96 0.63 -18.99
CA PRO A 62 4.93 0.19 -17.99
C PRO A 62 4.63 0.85 -16.63
N LEU A 63 4.74 0.08 -15.55
CA LEU A 63 4.35 0.54 -14.21
C LEU A 63 5.06 1.84 -13.80
N ALA A 64 6.34 2.00 -14.15
CA ALA A 64 7.09 3.21 -13.82
C ALA A 64 6.53 4.46 -14.52
N GLU A 65 6.07 4.34 -15.76
CA GLU A 65 5.44 5.43 -16.51
C GLU A 65 4.08 5.79 -15.90
N ALA A 66 3.25 4.79 -15.59
CA ALA A 66 1.96 5.01 -14.95
C ALA A 66 2.09 5.66 -13.56
N ILE A 67 3.16 5.33 -12.81
CA ILE A 67 3.48 6.01 -11.53
C ILE A 67 3.88 7.46 -11.79
N SER A 68 4.72 7.73 -12.79
CA SER A 68 5.13 9.09 -13.14
C SER A 68 3.94 9.98 -13.52
N GLU A 69 2.97 9.44 -14.25
CA GLU A 69 1.75 10.17 -14.62
C GLU A 69 0.86 10.46 -13.38
N ALA A 70 0.73 9.50 -12.47
CA ALA A 70 -0.07 9.64 -11.26
C ALA A 70 0.60 10.51 -10.19
N CYS A 71 1.94 10.59 -10.20
CA CYS A 71 2.77 11.35 -9.28
C CYS A 71 3.67 12.33 -10.06
N PRO A 72 3.12 13.39 -10.68
CA PRO A 72 3.87 14.29 -11.58
C PRO A 72 5.01 15.02 -10.88
N ASP A 73 4.91 15.25 -9.57
CA ASP A 73 5.96 15.86 -8.75
C ASP A 73 6.89 14.82 -8.10
N GLY A 74 6.79 13.55 -8.50
CA GLY A 74 7.55 12.43 -7.92
C GLY A 74 6.93 11.87 -6.64
N VAL A 75 7.64 10.93 -6.00
CA VAL A 75 7.21 10.22 -4.79
C VAL A 75 8.16 10.54 -3.63
N ASP A 76 7.63 11.06 -2.53
CA ASP A 76 8.41 11.39 -1.32
C ASP A 76 8.43 10.24 -0.32
N VAL A 77 7.31 9.52 -0.20
CA VAL A 77 7.19 8.37 0.69
C VAL A 77 6.56 7.20 -0.04
N PHE A 78 7.23 6.07 -0.01
CA PHE A 78 6.67 4.81 -0.49
C PHE A 78 6.42 3.84 0.66
N PHE A 79 5.17 3.39 0.80
CA PHE A 79 4.78 2.35 1.76
C PHE A 79 4.56 1.03 1.01
N ASP A 80 5.49 0.09 1.16
CA ASP A 80 5.54 -1.13 0.35
C ASP A 80 5.01 -2.36 1.07
N ASN A 81 4.00 -2.99 0.46
CA ASN A 81 3.45 -4.30 0.84
C ASN A 81 3.79 -5.40 -0.18
N VAL A 82 4.38 -5.06 -1.33
CA VAL A 82 4.48 -5.94 -2.51
C VAL A 82 5.90 -6.36 -2.82
N GLY A 83 6.84 -5.41 -2.86
CA GLY A 83 8.23 -5.67 -3.25
C GLY A 83 8.41 -5.95 -4.74
N GLY A 84 9.53 -6.60 -5.09
CA GLY A 84 9.84 -7.06 -6.45
C GLY A 84 9.85 -5.94 -7.49
N GLN A 85 9.26 -6.21 -8.66
CA GLN A 85 9.18 -5.23 -9.77
C GLN A 85 8.42 -3.95 -9.40
N THR A 86 7.47 -4.02 -8.46
CA THR A 86 6.78 -2.83 -7.96
C THR A 86 7.74 -1.91 -7.23
N LEU A 87 8.57 -2.45 -6.35
CA LEU A 87 9.60 -1.68 -5.64
C LEU A 87 10.60 -1.04 -6.64
N GLU A 88 11.04 -1.80 -7.66
CA GLU A 88 11.94 -1.28 -8.70
C GLU A 88 11.32 -0.11 -9.46
N ALA A 89 10.08 -0.24 -9.92
CA ALA A 89 9.37 0.82 -10.63
C ALA A 89 9.21 2.09 -9.77
N VAL A 90 8.98 1.92 -8.46
CA VAL A 90 8.83 3.05 -7.53
C VAL A 90 10.17 3.74 -7.27
N ILE A 91 11.27 3.01 -7.07
CA ILE A 91 12.60 3.60 -6.86
C ILE A 91 12.92 4.61 -7.98
N SER A 92 12.58 4.29 -9.24
CA SER A 92 12.82 5.19 -10.37
C SER A 92 12.00 6.49 -10.30
N ASN A 93 10.89 6.50 -9.57
CA ASN A 93 9.99 7.64 -9.42
C ASN A 93 10.16 8.39 -8.08
N MET A 94 11.06 7.94 -7.21
CA MET A 94 11.32 8.59 -5.92
C MET A 94 12.00 9.93 -6.09
N ASN A 95 11.58 10.89 -5.30
CA ASN A 95 12.25 12.19 -5.14
C ASN A 95 13.57 12.04 -4.37
N HIS A 96 14.45 13.04 -4.53
CA HIS A 96 15.68 13.12 -3.74
C HIS A 96 15.36 13.15 -2.24
N ARG A 97 16.05 12.32 -1.45
CA ARG A 97 15.82 12.11 -0.01
C ARG A 97 14.47 11.49 0.34
N GLY A 98 13.81 10.87 -0.65
CA GLY A 98 12.59 10.12 -0.41
C GLY A 98 12.78 8.94 0.57
N ARG A 99 11.69 8.45 1.10
CA ARG A 99 11.67 7.40 2.15
C ARG A 99 10.89 6.19 1.67
N LEU A 100 11.51 5.01 1.72
CA LEU A 100 10.86 3.74 1.44
C LEU A 100 10.63 2.97 2.74
N VAL A 101 9.38 2.63 3.04
CA VAL A 101 8.97 1.89 4.24
C VAL A 101 8.50 0.50 3.80
N LEU A 102 9.34 -0.51 4.05
CA LEU A 102 9.09 -1.89 3.62
C LEU A 102 8.31 -2.64 4.71
N CYS A 103 7.01 -2.82 4.48
CA CYS A 103 6.08 -3.52 5.36
C CYS A 103 5.88 -4.99 4.96
N GLY A 104 5.94 -5.29 3.67
CA GLY A 104 5.73 -6.62 3.13
C GLY A 104 6.39 -6.84 1.79
N ALA A 105 6.42 -8.10 1.34
CA ALA A 105 7.02 -8.51 0.07
C ALA A 105 6.21 -9.66 -0.55
N ILE A 106 4.88 -9.50 -0.66
CA ILE A 106 3.97 -10.59 -1.06
C ILE A 106 4.29 -11.13 -2.47
N SER A 107 4.89 -10.34 -3.34
CA SER A 107 5.33 -10.78 -4.67
C SER A 107 6.44 -11.85 -4.63
N GLY A 108 7.16 -11.96 -3.51
CA GLY A 108 8.21 -12.96 -3.30
C GLY A 108 7.73 -14.24 -2.63
N TYR A 109 6.46 -14.35 -2.22
CA TYR A 109 5.97 -15.53 -1.52
C TYR A 109 5.76 -16.69 -2.51
N GLY A 110 6.41 -17.83 -2.23
CA GLY A 110 6.29 -19.04 -3.06
C GLY A 110 7.07 -19.03 -4.36
N VAL A 111 7.89 -18.01 -4.62
CA VAL A 111 8.78 -17.90 -5.79
C VAL A 111 10.17 -17.48 -5.35
N THR A 112 11.17 -17.65 -6.24
CA THR A 112 12.50 -17.09 -5.99
C THR A 112 12.41 -15.56 -6.01
N PRO A 113 12.68 -14.86 -4.89
CA PRO A 113 12.56 -13.42 -4.85
C PRO A 113 13.65 -12.77 -5.71
N HIS A 114 13.24 -11.76 -6.49
CA HIS A 114 14.17 -10.89 -7.21
C HIS A 114 14.17 -9.52 -6.52
N GLY A 115 15.35 -9.03 -6.18
CA GLY A 115 15.52 -7.65 -5.73
C GLY A 115 15.44 -6.66 -6.89
N PRO A 116 15.28 -5.37 -6.60
CA PRO A 116 15.33 -4.32 -7.62
C PRO A 116 16.72 -4.23 -8.24
N ASN A 117 16.78 -4.03 -9.57
CA ASN A 117 18.04 -3.92 -10.31
C ASN A 117 18.65 -2.50 -10.25
N ASN A 118 17.86 -1.53 -9.83
CA ASN A 118 18.20 -0.11 -9.81
C ASN A 118 18.63 0.41 -8.42
N LEU A 119 19.22 -0.44 -7.58
CA LEU A 119 19.69 -0.04 -6.24
C LEU A 119 20.67 1.13 -6.24
N PHE A 120 21.36 1.38 -7.37
CA PHE A 120 22.23 2.55 -7.50
C PHE A 120 21.47 3.87 -7.37
N GLU A 121 20.18 3.89 -7.71
CA GLU A 121 19.35 5.08 -7.53
C GLU A 121 19.13 5.44 -6.04
N LEU A 122 19.24 4.49 -5.13
CA LEU A 122 19.22 4.78 -3.68
C LEU A 122 20.37 5.72 -3.29
N ILE A 123 21.53 5.54 -3.93
CA ILE A 123 22.70 6.38 -3.68
C ILE A 123 22.54 7.74 -4.35
N THR A 124 22.20 7.77 -5.63
CA THR A 124 22.14 9.02 -6.42
C THR A 124 21.01 9.95 -5.97
N LYS A 125 19.94 9.38 -5.40
CA LYS A 125 18.80 10.13 -4.86
C LYS A 125 18.85 10.29 -3.32
N GLU A 126 19.90 9.82 -2.65
CA GLU A 126 20.03 9.84 -1.17
C GLU A 126 18.80 9.25 -0.46
N LEU A 127 18.25 8.13 -0.97
CA LEU A 127 17.02 7.54 -0.43
C LEU A 127 17.25 6.86 0.92
N SER A 128 16.27 6.95 1.80
CA SER A 128 16.22 6.19 3.05
C SER A 128 15.32 4.97 2.89
N VAL A 129 15.79 3.79 3.32
CA VAL A 129 15.02 2.54 3.28
C VAL A 129 14.91 1.97 4.69
N GLU A 130 13.69 1.77 5.17
CA GLU A 130 13.42 1.20 6.49
C GLU A 130 12.45 0.02 6.36
N GLY A 131 12.86 -1.15 6.84
CA GLY A 131 11.98 -2.30 7.04
C GLY A 131 11.44 -2.34 8.46
N PHE A 132 10.21 -2.77 8.64
CA PHE A 132 9.67 -2.96 9.99
C PHE A 132 8.73 -4.17 10.07
N MET A 133 8.65 -4.72 11.28
CA MET A 133 7.70 -5.78 11.62
C MET A 133 6.90 -5.34 12.84
N THR A 134 5.56 -5.40 12.74
CA THR A 134 4.67 -4.93 13.81
C THR A 134 4.92 -5.64 15.12
N HIS A 135 5.19 -6.95 15.10
CA HIS A 135 5.45 -7.73 16.32
C HIS A 135 6.74 -7.37 17.08
N PHE A 136 7.58 -6.51 16.53
CA PHE A 136 8.69 -5.90 17.28
C PHE A 136 8.35 -4.52 17.87
N ARG A 137 7.11 -4.10 17.76
CA ARG A 137 6.61 -2.80 18.24
C ARG A 137 5.47 -2.97 19.25
N HIS A 138 5.58 -3.96 20.14
CA HIS A 138 4.56 -4.25 21.16
C HIS A 138 4.28 -3.07 22.08
N ASP A 139 5.29 -2.27 22.35
CA ASP A 139 5.24 -1.04 23.14
C ASP A 139 4.27 0.01 22.59
N ARG A 140 3.94 -0.07 21.29
CA ARG A 140 3.03 0.86 20.61
C ARG A 140 1.64 0.30 20.34
N TYR A 141 1.36 -0.95 20.71
CA TYR A 141 0.09 -1.61 20.34
C TYR A 141 -1.13 -0.96 20.97
N ASP A 142 -1.07 -0.61 22.24
CA ASP A 142 -2.22 -0.04 22.94
C ASP A 142 -2.53 1.36 22.43
N GLU A 143 -1.51 2.20 22.24
CA GLU A 143 -1.63 3.53 21.61
C GLU A 143 -2.27 3.41 20.21
N ALA A 144 -1.75 2.49 19.38
CA ALA A 144 -2.24 2.32 18.02
C ALA A 144 -3.69 1.81 17.99
N ARG A 145 -4.06 0.85 18.86
CA ARG A 145 -5.42 0.33 18.96
C ARG A 145 -6.42 1.39 19.40
N GLU A 146 -6.05 2.19 20.40
CA GLU A 146 -6.89 3.28 20.89
C GLU A 146 -7.15 4.31 19.78
N GLN A 147 -6.09 4.76 19.12
CA GLN A 147 -6.19 5.75 18.05
C GLN A 147 -6.99 5.23 16.85
N LEU A 148 -6.72 4.02 16.37
CA LEU A 148 -7.48 3.41 15.27
C LEU A 148 -8.95 3.22 15.64
N SER A 149 -9.23 2.75 16.86
CA SER A 149 -10.59 2.58 17.34
C SER A 149 -11.35 3.90 17.44
N GLN A 150 -10.67 4.97 17.84
CA GLN A 150 -11.26 6.31 17.86
C GLN A 150 -11.61 6.79 16.46
N TRP A 151 -10.67 6.71 15.51
CA TRP A 151 -10.90 7.12 14.12
C TRP A 151 -12.02 6.32 13.44
N LEU A 152 -12.13 5.02 13.73
CA LEU A 152 -13.24 4.18 13.24
C LEU A 152 -14.59 4.60 13.82
N ARG A 153 -14.67 4.87 15.15
CA ARG A 153 -15.92 5.32 15.80
C ARG A 153 -16.37 6.68 15.27
N ASP A 154 -15.42 7.57 15.02
CA ASP A 154 -15.71 8.92 14.53
C ASP A 154 -15.97 8.97 13.02
N GLY A 155 -15.83 7.83 12.32
CA GLY A 155 -15.99 7.75 10.87
C GLY A 155 -14.88 8.46 10.08
N VAL A 156 -13.74 8.76 10.73
CA VAL A 156 -12.56 9.40 10.10
C VAL A 156 -11.87 8.44 9.14
N ILE A 157 -11.83 7.15 9.50
CA ILE A 157 -11.37 6.07 8.63
C ILE A 157 -12.41 4.97 8.56
N GLN A 158 -12.35 4.17 7.50
CA GLN A 158 -13.19 3.00 7.29
C GLN A 158 -12.30 1.75 7.24
N SER A 159 -12.82 0.62 7.74
CA SER A 159 -12.15 -0.69 7.65
C SER A 159 -13.00 -1.63 6.79
N PRO A 160 -12.84 -1.57 5.47
CA PRO A 160 -13.62 -2.42 4.56
C PRO A 160 -13.24 -3.89 4.72
N GLU A 161 -14.25 -4.75 4.64
CA GLU A 161 -14.12 -6.19 4.77
C GLU A 161 -14.55 -6.91 3.49
N HIS A 162 -13.73 -7.84 3.03
CA HIS A 162 -14.10 -8.85 2.05
C HIS A 162 -14.55 -10.10 2.81
N ARG A 163 -15.87 -10.24 2.99
CA ARG A 163 -16.47 -11.22 3.87
C ARG A 163 -17.01 -12.41 3.09
N LEU A 164 -16.61 -13.61 3.51
CA LEU A 164 -17.16 -14.90 3.05
C LEU A 164 -17.81 -15.60 4.24
N GLU A 165 -18.88 -16.35 3.99
CA GLU A 165 -19.61 -17.10 5.02
C GLU A 165 -19.28 -18.60 4.92
N GLY A 166 -19.07 -19.26 6.07
CA GLY A 166 -18.83 -20.69 6.20
C GLY A 166 -17.37 -21.12 6.12
N ILE A 167 -17.01 -22.09 6.96
CA ILE A 167 -15.62 -22.63 7.07
C ILE A 167 -15.11 -23.20 5.75
N GLU A 168 -16.00 -23.73 4.91
CA GLU A 168 -15.69 -24.29 3.59
C GLU A 168 -15.07 -23.26 2.63
N ASN A 169 -15.30 -21.98 2.86
CA ASN A 169 -14.76 -20.89 2.04
C ASN A 169 -13.37 -20.40 2.46
N VAL A 170 -12.75 -20.96 3.50
CA VAL A 170 -11.39 -20.57 3.94
C VAL A 170 -10.37 -20.76 2.82
N GLY A 171 -10.41 -21.88 2.09
CA GLY A 171 -9.50 -22.14 0.97
C GLY A 171 -9.68 -21.14 -0.17
N LYS A 172 -10.93 -20.80 -0.51
CA LYS A 172 -11.24 -19.78 -1.52
C LYS A 172 -10.76 -18.41 -1.06
N ALA A 173 -11.07 -18.00 0.15
CA ALA A 173 -10.66 -16.72 0.72
C ALA A 173 -9.13 -16.54 0.68
N PHE A 174 -8.39 -17.60 0.95
CA PHE A 174 -6.94 -17.61 0.88
C PHE A 174 -6.41 -17.48 -0.56
N ALA A 175 -7.02 -18.19 -1.51
CA ALA A 175 -6.68 -18.09 -2.92
C ALA A 175 -6.98 -16.68 -3.48
N ASP A 176 -8.14 -16.12 -3.17
CA ASP A 176 -8.56 -14.77 -3.57
C ASP A 176 -7.60 -13.69 -3.04
N LEU A 177 -7.04 -13.89 -1.83
CA LEU A 177 -6.04 -12.98 -1.25
C LEU A 177 -4.77 -12.92 -2.11
N PHE A 178 -4.25 -14.07 -2.57
CA PHE A 178 -3.07 -14.12 -3.44
C PHE A 178 -3.36 -13.69 -4.88
N ALA A 179 -4.55 -13.95 -5.38
CA ALA A 179 -5.01 -13.44 -6.66
C ALA A 179 -5.25 -11.93 -6.64
N GLY A 180 -5.31 -11.33 -5.43
CA GLY A 180 -5.58 -9.91 -5.26
C GLY A 180 -7.02 -9.55 -5.60
N GLU A 181 -8.00 -10.42 -5.35
CA GLU A 181 -9.42 -10.18 -5.60
C GLU A 181 -10.16 -9.57 -4.42
N ASN A 182 -9.54 -9.57 -3.23
CA ASN A 182 -10.12 -9.01 -2.02
C ASN A 182 -10.17 -7.47 -2.01
N PHE A 183 -11.20 -6.92 -1.40
CA PHE A 183 -11.34 -5.50 -1.08
C PHE A 183 -11.21 -5.32 0.44
N GLY A 184 -10.12 -4.67 0.88
CA GLY A 184 -9.85 -4.52 2.32
C GLY A 184 -9.43 -5.83 3.00
N LYS A 185 -9.92 -6.05 4.22
CA LYS A 185 -9.59 -7.20 5.06
C LYS A 185 -10.44 -8.42 4.70
N THR A 186 -9.81 -9.52 4.30
CA THR A 186 -10.51 -10.79 4.09
C THR A 186 -10.88 -11.41 5.43
N ILE A 187 -12.15 -11.76 5.59
CA ILE A 187 -12.74 -12.40 6.77
C ILE A 187 -13.60 -13.57 6.32
N VAL A 188 -13.51 -14.70 7.02
CA VAL A 188 -14.44 -15.82 6.89
C VAL A 188 -15.22 -15.91 8.19
N ALA A 189 -16.54 -15.69 8.10
CA ALA A 189 -17.45 -15.87 9.23
C ALA A 189 -17.83 -17.35 9.35
N LEU A 190 -17.91 -17.86 10.58
CA LEU A 190 -18.26 -19.26 10.90
C LEU A 190 -19.73 -19.40 11.26
#